data_80b7b32cd9227f5577f087fadc6493b1
#
_entry.id   80b7b32cd9227f5577f087fadc6493b1
#
_cell.length_a   1.000
_cell.length_b   1.000
_cell.length_c   1.000
_cell.angle_alpha   90.00
_cell.angle_beta   90.00
_cell.angle_gamma   90.00
#
_symmetry.space_group_name_H-M   'P 1'
#
loop_
_entity.id
_entity.type
_entity.pdbx_description
1 polymer ?
#
loop_
_entity_poly.entity_id
_entity_poly.type
_entity_poly.pdbx_seq_one_letter_code
_entity_poly.pdbx_strand_id
1 'polypeptide(L)'
;RAIAFESDVQTAAARQAARDAIEPQYDFTSEKAIAIAAEQALAFERKVSRVDSIFASDLTPEDRAAFLLTVLPDLSEASAATLAGLDGDSWTAVRTEAARVLDAVLRTELLDTEVAATTTRLTSLMAGGLDAAQRLLAAELVRDLVVPNSSFSEVLTAQERDRAEAAVQPIPVEIVQGEVIVRNGTPLTAADIEKI
;
A
#
# COMPACT_ATOMS: atom_id res chain seq x y z
N ARG A 1 21.99 -9.02 52.69
CA ARG A 1 20.68 -8.45 52.37
C ARG A 1 20.75 -7.84 50.98
N ALA A 2 19.73 -8.05 50.16
CA ALA A 2 19.56 -7.33 48.92
C ALA A 2 18.62 -6.13 49.14
N ILE A 3 18.84 -5.03 48.45
CA ILE A 3 17.98 -3.87 48.38
C ILE A 3 17.48 -3.81 46.95
N ALA A 4 16.16 -3.80 46.76
CA ALA A 4 15.54 -3.65 45.46
C ALA A 4 14.92 -2.24 45.32
N PHE A 5 15.07 -1.63 44.15
CA PHE A 5 14.45 -0.37 43.79
C PHE A 5 14.06 -0.37 42.31
N GLU A 6 13.18 0.50 41.89
CA GLU A 6 12.83 0.68 40.48
C GLU A 6 13.80 1.68 39.84
N SER A 7 14.51 1.25 38.80
CA SER A 7 15.48 2.11 38.09
C SER A 7 14.77 2.99 37.08
N ASP A 8 14.80 4.30 37.30
CA ASP A 8 14.26 5.29 36.34
C ASP A 8 15.08 5.30 35.04
N VAL A 9 16.42 5.14 35.15
CA VAL A 9 17.33 5.13 34.00
C VAL A 9 17.04 3.93 33.08
N GLN A 10 16.93 2.72 33.66
CA GLN A 10 16.64 1.52 32.87
C GLN A 10 15.22 1.54 32.34
N THR A 11 14.26 2.00 33.12
CA THR A 11 12.87 2.15 32.68
C THR A 11 12.75 3.16 31.53
N ALA A 12 13.42 4.32 31.63
CA ALA A 12 13.44 5.32 30.55
C ALA A 12 14.10 4.76 29.27
N ALA A 13 15.22 4.05 29.40
CA ALA A 13 15.88 3.42 28.26
C ALA A 13 14.98 2.35 27.60
N ALA A 14 14.31 1.53 28.38
CA ALA A 14 13.37 0.53 27.86
C ALA A 14 12.16 1.17 27.17
N ARG A 15 11.61 2.25 27.71
CA ARG A 15 10.53 3.06 27.09
C ARG A 15 10.96 3.64 25.75
N GLN A 16 12.17 4.23 25.71
CA GLN A 16 12.69 4.75 24.45
C GLN A 16 12.89 3.65 23.42
N ALA A 17 13.46 2.52 23.81
CA ALA A 17 13.63 1.36 22.93
C ALA A 17 12.28 0.82 22.42
N ALA A 18 11.24 0.79 23.26
CA ALA A 18 9.91 0.39 22.87
C ALA A 18 9.29 1.36 21.84
N ARG A 19 9.49 2.68 22.01
CA ARG A 19 9.06 3.69 21.00
C ARG A 19 9.78 3.51 19.66
N ASP A 20 11.09 3.31 19.72
CA ASP A 20 11.94 3.22 18.52
C ASP A 20 11.70 1.93 17.72
N ALA A 21 11.18 0.90 18.37
CA ALA A 21 10.81 -0.36 17.73
C ALA A 21 9.49 -0.29 16.94
N ILE A 22 8.68 0.77 17.11
CA ILE A 22 7.42 0.91 16.39
C ILE A 22 7.68 1.35 14.95
N GLU A 23 7.29 0.50 14.03
CA GLU A 23 7.33 0.79 12.60
C GLU A 23 6.29 1.85 12.20
N PRO A 24 6.51 2.55 11.06
CA PRO A 24 5.52 3.49 10.52
C PRO A 24 4.14 2.86 10.36
N GLN A 25 3.11 3.54 10.83
CA GLN A 25 1.72 3.10 10.70
C GLN A 25 1.04 3.82 9.54
N TYR A 26 0.09 3.13 8.90
CA TYR A 26 -0.63 3.61 7.72
C TYR A 26 -2.14 3.68 8.00
N ASP A 27 -2.84 4.53 7.25
CA ASP A 27 -4.25 4.84 7.47
C ASP A 27 -5.21 3.94 6.67
N PHE A 28 -4.79 2.73 6.30
CA PHE A 28 -5.65 1.79 5.58
C PHE A 28 -6.87 1.39 6.40
N THR A 29 -8.04 1.48 5.76
CA THR A 29 -9.28 0.86 6.24
C THR A 29 -10.02 0.20 5.08
N SER A 30 -10.76 -0.88 5.37
CA SER A 30 -11.57 -1.55 4.36
C SER A 30 -12.63 -0.64 3.74
N GLU A 31 -13.21 0.27 4.54
CA GLU A 31 -14.21 1.24 4.08
C GLU A 31 -13.61 2.23 3.09
N LYS A 32 -12.39 2.75 3.37
CA LYS A 32 -11.65 3.64 2.47
C LYS A 32 -11.32 2.91 1.15
N ALA A 33 -10.85 1.68 1.23
CA ALA A 33 -10.54 0.86 0.07
C ALA A 33 -11.78 0.59 -0.81
N ILE A 34 -12.92 0.25 -0.20
CA ILE A 34 -14.20 0.05 -0.89
C ILE A 34 -14.66 1.35 -1.58
N ALA A 35 -14.57 2.50 -0.91
CA ALA A 35 -14.96 3.78 -1.48
C ALA A 35 -14.11 4.15 -2.70
N ILE A 36 -12.79 4.00 -2.60
CA ILE A 36 -11.85 4.23 -3.71
C ILE A 36 -12.12 3.26 -4.86
N ALA A 37 -12.31 1.97 -4.58
CA ALA A 37 -12.62 0.98 -5.61
C ALA A 37 -13.92 1.32 -6.36
N ALA A 38 -14.95 1.78 -5.65
CA ALA A 38 -16.21 2.20 -6.26
C ALA A 38 -16.04 3.45 -7.14
N GLU A 39 -15.25 4.43 -6.70
CA GLU A 39 -14.94 5.63 -7.49
C GLU A 39 -14.20 5.27 -8.79
N GLN A 40 -13.18 4.41 -8.69
CA GLN A 40 -12.41 3.99 -9.85
C GLN A 40 -13.21 3.08 -10.78
N ALA A 41 -14.13 2.27 -10.26
CA ALA A 41 -15.08 1.51 -11.08
C ALA A 41 -15.96 2.44 -11.92
N LEU A 42 -16.48 3.54 -11.36
CA LEU A 42 -17.22 4.55 -12.11
C LEU A 42 -16.36 5.25 -13.17
N ALA A 43 -15.08 5.48 -12.89
CA ALA A 43 -14.16 6.03 -13.88
C ALA A 43 -13.90 5.04 -15.02
N PHE A 44 -13.77 3.76 -14.70
CA PHE A 44 -13.64 2.69 -15.69
C PHE A 44 -14.89 2.58 -16.57
N GLU A 45 -16.08 2.57 -15.99
CA GLU A 45 -17.34 2.56 -16.75
C GLU A 45 -17.46 3.73 -17.72
N ARG A 46 -16.97 4.92 -17.37
CA ARG A 46 -16.91 6.06 -18.30
C ARG A 46 -15.98 5.79 -19.49
N LYS A 47 -14.83 5.10 -19.28
CA LYS A 47 -13.96 4.67 -20.39
C LYS A 47 -14.66 3.63 -21.27
N VAL A 48 -15.28 2.62 -20.68
CA VAL A 48 -16.03 1.57 -21.39
C VAL A 48 -17.12 2.21 -22.26
N SER A 49 -17.92 3.13 -21.72
CA SER A 49 -18.98 3.82 -22.47
C SER A 49 -18.46 4.60 -23.67
N ARG A 50 -17.28 5.21 -23.59
CA ARG A 50 -16.62 5.87 -24.73
C ARG A 50 -16.23 4.86 -25.80
N VAL A 51 -15.66 3.72 -25.42
CA VAL A 51 -15.30 2.63 -26.34
C VAL A 51 -16.54 2.07 -27.01
N ASP A 52 -17.61 1.79 -26.26
CA ASP A 52 -18.88 1.28 -26.80
C ASP A 52 -19.47 2.25 -27.84
N SER A 53 -19.37 3.56 -27.59
CA SER A 53 -19.83 4.59 -28.58
C SER A 53 -19.01 4.55 -29.86
N ILE A 54 -17.72 4.25 -29.81
CA ILE A 54 -16.85 4.11 -30.99
C ILE A 54 -17.20 2.83 -31.75
N PHE A 55 -17.48 1.72 -31.05
CA PHE A 55 -17.94 0.49 -31.70
C PHE A 55 -19.29 0.64 -32.41
N ALA A 56 -20.18 1.49 -31.91
CA ALA A 56 -21.45 1.80 -32.53
C ALA A 56 -21.36 2.70 -33.79
N SER A 57 -20.15 3.20 -34.11
CA SER A 57 -19.92 4.05 -35.30
C SER A 57 -19.55 3.22 -36.53
N ASP A 58 -19.79 3.74 -37.74
CA ASP A 58 -19.44 3.11 -39.01
C ASP A 58 -17.96 3.26 -39.42
N LEU A 59 -17.06 3.42 -38.45
CA LEU A 59 -15.63 3.56 -38.68
C LEU A 59 -14.99 2.24 -39.15
N THR A 60 -14.01 2.32 -40.07
CA THR A 60 -13.15 1.17 -40.37
C THR A 60 -12.33 0.77 -39.14
N PRO A 61 -11.81 -0.45 -39.05
CA PRO A 61 -10.96 -0.85 -37.92
C PRO A 61 -9.72 0.05 -37.76
N GLU A 62 -9.11 0.54 -38.86
CA GLU A 62 -7.95 1.43 -38.84
C GLU A 62 -8.34 2.82 -38.29
N ASP A 63 -9.43 3.41 -38.78
CA ASP A 63 -9.93 4.70 -38.29
C ASP A 63 -10.37 4.59 -36.83
N ARG A 64 -10.97 3.45 -36.46
CA ARG A 64 -11.35 3.16 -35.09
C ARG A 64 -10.14 3.11 -34.16
N ALA A 65 -9.06 2.44 -34.56
CA ALA A 65 -7.82 2.38 -33.77
C ALA A 65 -7.22 3.78 -33.58
N ALA A 66 -7.14 4.58 -34.64
CA ALA A 66 -6.65 5.94 -34.57
C ALA A 66 -7.51 6.83 -33.65
N PHE A 67 -8.85 6.68 -33.70
CA PHE A 67 -9.75 7.44 -32.85
C PHE A 67 -9.66 7.00 -31.39
N LEU A 68 -9.49 5.69 -31.11
CA LEU A 68 -9.26 5.15 -29.77
C LEU A 68 -8.04 5.76 -29.10
N LEU A 69 -6.92 5.93 -29.82
CA LEU A 69 -5.72 6.61 -29.30
C LEU A 69 -5.95 8.08 -28.95
N THR A 70 -6.89 8.74 -29.62
CA THR A 70 -7.28 10.13 -29.30
C THR A 70 -8.11 10.19 -28.00
N VAL A 71 -8.99 9.23 -27.81
CA VAL A 71 -9.95 9.19 -26.67
C VAL A 71 -9.33 8.55 -25.41
N LEU A 72 -8.40 7.60 -25.62
CA LEU A 72 -7.68 6.86 -24.59
C LEU A 72 -6.17 6.98 -24.87
N PRO A 73 -5.55 8.13 -24.57
CA PRO A 73 -4.16 8.40 -24.93
C PRO A 73 -3.13 7.51 -24.20
N ASP A 74 -3.56 6.84 -23.14
CA ASP A 74 -2.72 5.92 -22.37
C ASP A 74 -2.64 4.51 -22.96
N LEU A 75 -3.41 4.22 -24.03
CA LEU A 75 -3.31 2.97 -24.77
C LEU A 75 -2.07 2.98 -25.68
N SER A 76 -1.40 1.83 -25.75
CA SER A 76 -0.41 1.58 -26.81
C SER A 76 -1.09 1.40 -28.19
N GLU A 77 -0.36 1.68 -29.26
CA GLU A 77 -0.85 1.41 -30.64
C GLU A 77 -1.28 -0.06 -30.82
N ALA A 78 -0.53 -1.00 -30.21
CA ALA A 78 -0.85 -2.42 -30.26
C ALA A 78 -2.17 -2.72 -29.57
N SER A 79 -2.43 -2.13 -28.40
CA SER A 79 -3.69 -2.29 -27.66
C SER A 79 -4.86 -1.64 -28.37
N ALA A 80 -4.65 -0.47 -28.97
CA ALA A 80 -5.70 0.20 -29.78
C ALA A 80 -6.08 -0.63 -31.02
N ALA A 81 -5.10 -1.21 -31.72
CA ALA A 81 -5.36 -2.10 -32.85
C ALA A 81 -6.07 -3.38 -32.40
N THR A 82 -5.64 -3.98 -31.27
CA THR A 82 -6.31 -5.14 -30.68
C THR A 82 -7.77 -4.81 -30.36
N LEU A 83 -8.01 -3.70 -29.64
CA LEU A 83 -9.35 -3.26 -29.26
C LEU A 83 -10.23 -3.05 -30.48
N ALA A 84 -9.73 -2.35 -31.50
CA ALA A 84 -10.48 -2.06 -32.74
C ALA A 84 -10.94 -3.31 -33.50
N GLY A 85 -10.22 -4.41 -33.35
CA GLY A 85 -10.50 -5.70 -34.00
C GLY A 85 -11.32 -6.69 -33.17
N LEU A 86 -11.64 -6.38 -31.88
CA LEU A 86 -12.43 -7.28 -31.04
C LEU A 86 -13.89 -7.36 -31.51
N ASP A 87 -14.45 -8.56 -31.39
CA ASP A 87 -15.90 -8.74 -31.42
C ASP A 87 -16.54 -8.42 -30.04
N GLY A 88 -17.88 -8.39 -30.00
CA GLY A 88 -18.62 -7.99 -28.78
C GLY A 88 -18.38 -8.93 -27.59
N ASP A 89 -18.21 -10.21 -27.82
CA ASP A 89 -18.02 -11.21 -26.77
C ASP A 89 -16.60 -11.08 -26.20
N SER A 90 -15.60 -10.94 -27.07
CA SER A 90 -14.20 -10.70 -26.69
C SER A 90 -14.03 -9.37 -25.95
N TRP A 91 -14.70 -8.31 -26.42
CA TRP A 91 -14.71 -7.02 -25.69
C TRP A 91 -15.35 -7.15 -24.31
N THR A 92 -16.46 -7.88 -24.21
CA THR A 92 -17.12 -8.13 -22.93
C THR A 92 -16.21 -8.90 -21.96
N ALA A 93 -15.46 -9.91 -22.45
CA ALA A 93 -14.50 -10.65 -21.65
C ALA A 93 -13.36 -9.74 -21.15
N VAL A 94 -12.77 -8.92 -22.02
CA VAL A 94 -11.69 -7.98 -21.67
C VAL A 94 -12.12 -6.98 -20.61
N ARG A 95 -13.25 -6.29 -20.80
CA ARG A 95 -13.73 -5.28 -19.83
C ARG A 95 -14.13 -5.89 -18.50
N THR A 96 -14.73 -7.09 -18.50
CA THR A 96 -15.10 -7.79 -17.27
C THR A 96 -13.87 -8.17 -16.46
N GLU A 97 -12.84 -8.69 -17.11
CA GLU A 97 -11.59 -9.06 -16.44
C GLU A 97 -10.82 -7.83 -15.96
N ALA A 98 -10.76 -6.76 -16.74
CA ALA A 98 -10.16 -5.49 -16.34
C ALA A 98 -10.83 -4.93 -15.07
N ALA A 99 -12.17 -4.90 -15.03
CA ALA A 99 -12.92 -4.47 -13.85
C ALA A 99 -12.66 -5.35 -12.63
N ARG A 100 -12.63 -6.67 -12.81
CA ARG A 100 -12.34 -7.63 -11.73
C ARG A 100 -10.96 -7.40 -11.12
N VAL A 101 -9.93 -7.23 -11.95
CA VAL A 101 -8.56 -7.02 -11.47
C VAL A 101 -8.43 -5.65 -10.79
N LEU A 102 -9.03 -4.60 -11.35
CA LEU A 102 -9.06 -3.27 -10.73
C LEU A 102 -9.69 -3.32 -9.33
N ASP A 103 -10.87 -3.92 -9.19
CA ASP A 103 -11.54 -4.07 -7.88
C ASP A 103 -10.68 -4.87 -6.89
N ALA A 104 -10.11 -5.99 -7.33
CA ALA A 104 -9.26 -6.83 -6.47
C ALA A 104 -8.02 -6.09 -5.98
N VAL A 105 -7.34 -5.33 -6.84
CA VAL A 105 -6.16 -4.54 -6.48
C VAL A 105 -6.52 -3.44 -5.48
N LEU A 106 -7.60 -2.70 -5.73
CA LEU A 106 -7.99 -1.55 -4.89
C LEU A 106 -8.62 -1.94 -3.55
N ARG A 107 -9.05 -3.19 -3.38
CA ARG A 107 -9.55 -3.69 -2.09
C ARG A 107 -8.44 -4.17 -1.15
N THR A 108 -7.24 -4.36 -1.63
CA THR A 108 -6.06 -4.63 -0.81
C THR A 108 -5.34 -3.34 -0.47
N GLU A 109 -4.62 -3.33 0.64
CA GLU A 109 -3.77 -2.18 0.97
C GLU A 109 -2.77 -1.93 -0.16
N LEU A 110 -2.71 -0.68 -0.60
CA LEU A 110 -1.83 -0.23 -1.67
C LEU A 110 -1.20 1.11 -1.27
N LEU A 111 0.09 1.08 -0.99
CA LEU A 111 0.88 2.27 -0.69
C LEU A 111 1.23 3.02 -1.98
N ASP A 112 1.45 4.32 -1.86
CA ASP A 112 1.93 5.16 -2.99
C ASP A 112 3.21 4.58 -3.62
N THR A 113 4.14 4.11 -2.80
CA THR A 113 5.40 3.49 -3.24
C THR A 113 5.22 2.17 -3.99
N GLU A 114 4.07 1.53 -3.87
CA GLU A 114 3.77 0.21 -4.48
C GLU A 114 2.97 0.32 -5.78
N VAL A 115 2.38 1.49 -6.07
CA VAL A 115 1.54 1.70 -7.28
C VAL A 115 2.31 1.35 -8.55
N ALA A 116 3.55 1.82 -8.71
CA ALA A 116 4.37 1.54 -9.89
C ALA A 116 4.65 0.04 -10.08
N ALA A 117 4.99 -0.68 -9.01
CA ALA A 117 5.22 -2.11 -9.05
C ALA A 117 3.93 -2.89 -9.34
N THR A 118 2.81 -2.46 -8.77
CA THR A 118 1.49 -3.07 -8.98
C THR A 118 1.01 -2.88 -10.41
N THR A 119 1.13 -1.68 -10.99
CA THR A 119 0.76 -1.41 -12.37
C THR A 119 1.59 -2.21 -13.37
N THR A 120 2.88 -2.44 -13.07
CA THR A 120 3.75 -3.30 -13.90
C THR A 120 3.29 -4.76 -13.91
N ARG A 121 2.69 -5.23 -12.82
CA ARG A 121 2.23 -6.62 -12.68
C ARG A 121 0.79 -6.86 -13.16
N LEU A 122 0.01 -5.82 -13.52
CA LEU A 122 -1.40 -5.94 -13.91
C LEU A 122 -1.64 -7.03 -14.95
N THR A 123 -0.82 -7.09 -16.01
CA THR A 123 -0.96 -8.10 -17.07
C THR A 123 -0.87 -9.54 -16.53
N SER A 124 -0.04 -9.78 -15.50
CA SER A 124 0.09 -11.10 -14.88
C SER A 124 -1.06 -11.45 -13.93
N LEU A 125 -1.84 -10.45 -13.49
CA LEU A 125 -3.02 -10.64 -12.64
C LEU A 125 -4.27 -10.97 -13.46
N MET A 126 -4.23 -10.77 -14.80
CA MET A 126 -5.35 -11.10 -15.69
C MET A 126 -5.50 -12.61 -15.86
N ALA A 127 -6.75 -13.07 -15.89
CA ALA A 127 -7.08 -14.51 -15.97
C ALA A 127 -6.64 -15.14 -17.29
N GLY A 128 -6.38 -16.47 -17.25
CA GLY A 128 -5.91 -17.25 -18.38
C GLY A 128 -6.92 -17.45 -19.53
N GLY A 129 -8.15 -16.94 -19.42
CA GLY A 129 -9.16 -16.98 -20.50
C GLY A 129 -8.95 -15.96 -21.61
N LEU A 130 -8.12 -14.94 -21.37
CA LEU A 130 -7.73 -13.94 -22.36
C LEU A 130 -6.41 -14.33 -23.04
N ASP A 131 -6.24 -13.99 -24.30
CA ASP A 131 -4.95 -14.12 -24.96
C ASP A 131 -3.95 -13.03 -24.49
N ALA A 132 -2.71 -13.06 -24.96
CA ALA A 132 -1.67 -12.15 -24.50
C ALA A 132 -1.97 -10.69 -24.86
N ALA A 133 -2.52 -10.41 -26.04
CA ALA A 133 -2.88 -9.07 -26.50
C ALA A 133 -4.07 -8.52 -25.72
N GLN A 134 -5.08 -9.35 -25.48
CA GLN A 134 -6.25 -9.00 -24.66
C GLN A 134 -5.89 -8.72 -23.20
N ARG A 135 -4.95 -9.49 -22.60
CA ARG A 135 -4.45 -9.23 -21.24
C ARG A 135 -3.68 -7.90 -21.15
N LEU A 136 -2.87 -7.60 -22.15
CA LEU A 136 -2.16 -6.33 -22.22
C LEU A 136 -3.16 -5.17 -22.31
N LEU A 137 -4.14 -5.26 -23.24
CA LEU A 137 -5.21 -4.29 -23.38
C LEU A 137 -5.98 -4.08 -22.07
N ALA A 138 -6.41 -5.16 -21.42
CA ALA A 138 -7.14 -5.10 -20.15
C ALA A 138 -6.31 -4.38 -19.06
N ALA A 139 -5.01 -4.66 -18.98
CA ALA A 139 -4.10 -4.01 -18.04
C ALA A 139 -3.92 -2.52 -18.35
N GLU A 140 -3.78 -2.14 -19.63
CA GLU A 140 -3.63 -0.74 -20.02
C GLU A 140 -4.91 0.09 -19.76
N LEU A 141 -6.10 -0.51 -19.93
CA LEU A 141 -7.38 0.15 -19.67
C LEU A 141 -7.55 0.60 -18.20
N VAL A 142 -6.94 -0.11 -17.25
CA VAL A 142 -7.09 0.16 -15.81
C VAL A 142 -5.84 0.72 -15.15
N ARG A 143 -4.72 0.84 -15.84
CA ARG A 143 -3.42 1.24 -15.29
C ARG A 143 -3.47 2.57 -14.56
N ASP A 144 -4.07 3.59 -15.14
CA ASP A 144 -4.19 4.94 -14.58
C ASP A 144 -5.27 5.05 -13.49
N LEU A 145 -6.09 3.99 -13.31
CA LEU A 145 -7.11 3.90 -12.28
C LEU A 145 -6.59 3.22 -11.01
N VAL A 146 -5.39 2.64 -11.05
CA VAL A 146 -4.74 2.08 -9.87
C VAL A 146 -4.13 3.22 -9.07
N VAL A 147 -4.78 3.55 -7.96
CA VAL A 147 -4.38 4.65 -7.06
C VAL A 147 -4.12 4.12 -5.66
N PRO A 148 -3.27 4.77 -4.86
CA PRO A 148 -3.02 4.35 -3.48
C PRO A 148 -4.30 4.52 -2.63
N ASN A 149 -4.50 3.60 -1.70
CA ASN A 149 -5.61 3.63 -0.74
C ASN A 149 -5.13 3.67 0.71
N SER A 150 -3.82 3.73 0.91
CA SER A 150 -3.16 3.79 2.20
C SER A 150 -2.03 4.83 2.16
N SER A 151 -1.93 5.65 3.19
CA SER A 151 -0.88 6.66 3.34
C SER A 151 -0.29 6.61 4.75
N PHE A 152 0.99 7.00 4.88
CA PHE A 152 1.64 7.10 6.17
C PHE A 152 0.85 8.03 7.09
N SER A 153 0.61 7.58 8.33
CA SER A 153 -0.08 8.34 9.36
C SER A 153 0.85 8.64 10.53
N GLU A 154 1.28 9.89 10.63
CA GLU A 154 2.07 10.36 11.77
C GLU A 154 1.30 10.20 13.08
N VAL A 155 -0.01 10.47 13.05
CA VAL A 155 -0.89 10.36 14.22
C VAL A 155 -0.96 8.93 14.74
N LEU A 156 -1.22 7.94 13.87
CA LEU A 156 -1.27 6.54 14.26
C LEU A 156 0.10 6.05 14.74
N THR A 157 1.17 6.46 14.06
CA THR A 157 2.54 6.11 14.46
C THR A 157 2.87 6.67 15.85
N ALA A 158 2.51 7.93 16.13
CA ALA A 158 2.70 8.54 17.45
C ALA A 158 1.87 7.82 18.53
N GLN A 159 0.63 7.51 18.24
CA GLN A 159 -0.25 6.78 19.17
C GLN A 159 0.31 5.40 19.53
N GLU A 160 0.79 4.63 18.56
CA GLU A 160 1.39 3.33 18.83
C GLU A 160 2.70 3.43 19.61
N ARG A 161 3.53 4.44 19.34
CA ARG A 161 4.72 4.75 20.12
C ARG A 161 4.41 5.09 21.57
N ASP A 162 3.41 5.93 21.81
CA ASP A 162 2.98 6.32 23.15
C ASP A 162 2.38 5.12 23.91
N ARG A 163 1.64 4.25 23.20
CA ARG A 163 1.10 3.00 23.76
C ARG A 163 2.22 2.03 24.13
N ALA A 164 3.23 1.86 23.26
CA ALA A 164 4.36 1.00 23.52
C ALA A 164 5.18 1.49 24.72
N GLU A 165 5.42 2.79 24.83
CA GLU A 165 6.07 3.42 25.98
C GLU A 165 5.30 3.19 27.28
N ALA A 166 3.98 3.42 27.26
CA ALA A 166 3.12 3.26 28.44
C ALA A 166 3.01 1.80 28.91
N ALA A 167 3.22 0.83 28.03
CA ALA A 167 3.20 -0.60 28.36
C ALA A 167 4.44 -1.07 29.12
N VAL A 168 5.54 -0.30 29.08
CA VAL A 168 6.78 -0.66 29.78
C VAL A 168 6.61 -0.50 31.29
N GLN A 169 6.72 -1.61 32.00
CA GLN A 169 6.69 -1.61 33.46
C GLN A 169 8.02 -1.10 34.03
N PRO A 170 7.99 -0.48 35.23
CA PRO A 170 9.20 -0.12 35.95
C PRO A 170 10.14 -1.31 36.12
N ILE A 171 11.42 -1.10 35.84
CA ILE A 171 12.44 -2.17 35.91
C ILE A 171 13.04 -2.24 37.28
N PRO A 172 12.83 -3.34 38.05
CA PRO A 172 13.45 -3.50 39.35
C PRO A 172 14.94 -3.83 39.21
N VAL A 173 15.75 -3.19 40.01
CA VAL A 173 17.19 -3.45 40.14
C VAL A 173 17.47 -3.87 41.58
N GLU A 174 18.21 -4.95 41.74
CA GLU A 174 18.68 -5.41 43.06
C GLU A 174 20.16 -5.10 43.27
N ILE A 175 20.48 -4.57 44.44
CA ILE A 175 21.88 -4.36 44.90
C ILE A 175 22.13 -5.34 46.01
N VAL A 176 23.19 -6.16 45.84
CA VAL A 176 23.56 -7.15 46.84
C VAL A 176 24.66 -6.56 47.77
N GLN A 177 24.57 -6.86 49.06
CA GLN A 177 25.55 -6.39 50.04
C GLN A 177 26.97 -6.83 49.63
N GLY A 178 27.87 -5.86 49.48
CA GLY A 178 29.28 -6.09 49.02
C GLY A 178 29.45 -5.92 47.50
N GLU A 179 28.41 -5.61 46.76
CA GLU A 179 28.50 -5.26 45.33
C GLU A 179 29.31 -3.96 45.18
N VAL A 180 30.26 -3.96 44.24
CA VAL A 180 31.03 -2.75 43.88
C VAL A 180 30.22 -1.99 42.83
N ILE A 181 29.57 -0.89 43.23
CA ILE A 181 28.77 -0.04 42.33
C ILE A 181 29.70 0.71 41.38
N VAL A 182 30.77 1.31 41.90
CA VAL A 182 31.75 2.07 41.11
C VAL A 182 33.16 1.79 41.56
N ARG A 183 34.11 1.70 40.63
CA ARG A 183 35.54 1.57 40.93
C ARG A 183 36.20 2.95 40.93
N ASN A 184 37.22 3.11 41.78
CA ASN A 184 38.01 4.35 41.87
C ASN A 184 38.59 4.71 40.47
N GLY A 185 38.40 5.94 40.03
CA GLY A 185 38.87 6.45 38.74
C GLY A 185 37.94 6.15 37.54
N THR A 186 36.78 5.52 37.73
CA THR A 186 35.77 5.31 36.68
C THR A 186 34.77 6.45 36.70
N PRO A 187 34.43 7.07 35.55
CA PRO A 187 33.34 8.05 35.48
C PRO A 187 32.00 7.44 35.89
N LEU A 188 31.22 8.17 36.70
CA LEU A 188 29.89 7.74 37.11
C LEU A 188 28.92 7.81 35.95
N THR A 189 28.17 6.76 35.73
CA THR A 189 27.03 6.74 34.84
C THR A 189 25.74 7.14 35.59
N ALA A 190 24.68 7.50 34.86
CA ALA A 190 23.37 7.78 35.50
C ALA A 190 22.88 6.54 36.28
N ALA A 191 23.08 5.32 35.76
CA ALA A 191 22.70 4.07 36.42
C ALA A 191 23.53 3.81 37.71
N ASP A 192 24.80 4.27 37.79
CA ASP A 192 25.60 4.18 39.00
C ASP A 192 25.10 5.15 40.07
N ILE A 193 24.64 6.35 39.65
CA ILE A 193 24.08 7.36 40.55
C ILE A 193 22.77 6.89 41.21
N GLU A 194 21.94 6.18 40.48
CA GLU A 194 20.70 5.58 41.02
C GLU A 194 20.96 4.52 42.10
N LYS A 195 22.13 3.85 42.04
CA LYS A 195 22.52 2.79 42.99
C LYS A 195 23.20 3.30 44.26
N ILE A 196 23.57 4.59 44.33
CA ILE A 196 24.25 5.23 45.43
C ILE A 196 23.25 5.92 46.35
#